data_72fa1af055911acbdcf9ee15c2559bcd
#
_entry.id   72fa1af055911acbdcf9ee15c2559bcd
#
_cell.length_a   1.000
_cell.length_b   1.000
_cell.length_c   1.000
_cell.angle_alpha   90.00
_cell.angle_beta   90.00
_cell.angle_gamma   90.00
#
_symmetry.space_group_name_H-M   'P 1'
#
loop_
_entity.id
_entity.type
_entity.pdbx_description
1 polymer ?
#
loop_
_entity_poly.entity_id
_entity_poly.type
_entity_poly.pdbx_seq_one_letter_code
_entity_poly.pdbx_strand_id
1 'polypeptide(L)'
;MNIDFVISTIPLKSAFIPTITVDFALNNQDIEAISKFITSISLNKSKKSNKFFDKNLFIHLDKIDSKEALLKQMCQLMEKQNIVDSDYYDCVMERENLAKTNMNEVFALPHPMRLCAEDTKVAVAIIDKPLTWYQQDTVQIVFLLAIKQGDQQDIEHLYDIFIEIVNNTKLQQSIIHSYDYDSFINNLLENMI
;
A
#
# COMPACT_ATOMS: atom_id res chain seq x y z
N MET A 1 -14.06 4.97 13.77
CA MET A 1 -13.30 4.14 14.74
C MET A 1 -13.15 2.77 14.10
N ASN A 2 -11.96 2.41 13.64
CA ASN A 2 -11.72 1.09 13.07
C ASN A 2 -11.45 0.12 14.21
N ILE A 3 -12.07 -1.05 14.19
CA ILE A 3 -11.89 -2.12 15.18
C ILE A 3 -11.15 -3.24 14.46
N ASP A 4 -9.92 -3.54 14.84
CA ASP A 4 -9.11 -4.60 14.24
C ASP A 4 -9.56 -5.99 14.68
N PHE A 5 -9.97 -6.15 15.93
CA PHE A 5 -10.51 -7.39 16.48
C PHE A 5 -11.29 -7.13 17.78
N VAL A 6 -12.02 -8.12 18.22
CA VAL A 6 -12.81 -8.09 19.46
C VAL A 6 -12.33 -9.19 20.41
N ILE A 7 -12.10 -8.83 21.67
CA ILE A 7 -11.93 -9.80 22.77
C ILE A 7 -13.27 -9.86 23.52
N SER A 8 -13.82 -11.04 23.69
CA SER A 8 -15.12 -11.23 24.31
C SER A 8 -15.09 -12.36 25.34
N THR A 9 -15.82 -12.22 26.42
CA THR A 9 -16.03 -13.30 27.41
C THR A 9 -17.19 -14.22 27.03
N ILE A 10 -17.92 -13.90 25.98
CA ILE A 10 -18.97 -14.73 25.41
C ILE A 10 -18.71 -15.02 23.94
N PRO A 11 -19.05 -16.19 23.41
CA PRO A 11 -18.90 -16.48 21.99
C PRO A 11 -19.74 -15.52 21.14
N LEU A 12 -19.07 -14.72 20.31
CA LEU A 12 -19.70 -13.83 19.35
C LEU A 12 -19.56 -14.41 17.94
N LYS A 13 -20.65 -14.49 17.19
CA LYS A 13 -20.63 -14.80 15.76
C LYS A 13 -20.55 -13.49 14.99
N SER A 14 -19.37 -13.03 14.68
CA SER A 14 -19.15 -11.91 13.75
C SER A 14 -18.63 -12.46 12.42
N ALA A 15 -19.28 -12.07 11.33
CA ALA A 15 -18.80 -12.42 9.98
C ALA A 15 -17.68 -11.49 9.48
N PHE A 16 -17.52 -10.31 10.10
CA PHE A 16 -16.69 -9.22 9.55
C PHE A 16 -15.52 -8.79 10.44
N ILE A 17 -15.63 -9.02 11.77
CA ILE A 17 -14.57 -8.60 12.70
C ILE A 17 -14.00 -9.85 13.38
N PRO A 18 -12.68 -10.08 13.28
CA PRO A 18 -12.03 -11.18 13.97
C PRO A 18 -12.31 -11.11 15.47
N THR A 19 -12.73 -12.21 16.07
CA THR A 19 -13.13 -12.25 17.47
C THR A 19 -12.45 -13.42 18.17
N ILE A 20 -11.88 -13.16 19.37
CA ILE A 20 -11.38 -14.19 20.26
C ILE A 20 -12.22 -14.23 21.54
N THR A 21 -12.57 -15.42 21.97
CA THR A 21 -13.29 -15.63 23.23
C THR A 21 -12.31 -16.04 24.30
N VAL A 22 -12.39 -15.40 25.47
CA VAL A 22 -11.54 -15.62 26.65
C VAL A 22 -12.40 -15.85 27.88
N ASP A 23 -11.81 -16.35 28.96
CA ASP A 23 -12.50 -16.51 30.22
C ASP A 23 -12.81 -15.16 30.90
N PHE A 24 -13.84 -15.12 31.74
CA PHE A 24 -14.23 -13.91 32.47
C PHE A 24 -13.09 -13.34 33.31
N ALA A 25 -12.29 -14.19 33.92
CA ALA A 25 -11.03 -13.81 34.57
C ALA A 25 -9.86 -14.29 33.69
N LEU A 26 -9.19 -13.35 33.05
CA LEU A 26 -8.03 -13.65 32.19
C LEU A 26 -7.00 -14.49 32.94
N ASN A 27 -6.66 -15.62 32.37
CA ASN A 27 -5.62 -16.51 32.83
C ASN A 27 -4.42 -16.55 31.85
N ASN A 28 -3.35 -17.25 32.21
CA ASN A 28 -2.16 -17.31 31.36
C ASN A 28 -2.42 -17.96 29.99
N GLN A 29 -3.37 -18.89 29.90
CA GLN A 29 -3.76 -19.52 28.62
C GLN A 29 -4.49 -18.53 27.71
N ASP A 30 -5.35 -17.66 28.28
CA ASP A 30 -6.01 -16.61 27.55
C ASP A 30 -4.99 -15.57 27.00
N ILE A 31 -4.01 -15.19 27.81
CA ILE A 31 -2.93 -14.26 27.39
C ILE A 31 -2.15 -14.86 26.22
N GLU A 32 -1.80 -16.14 26.31
CA GLU A 32 -1.10 -16.83 25.23
C GLU A 32 -1.96 -16.94 23.96
N ALA A 33 -3.26 -17.25 24.12
CA ALA A 33 -4.22 -17.32 23.01
C ALA A 33 -4.40 -15.96 22.33
N ILE A 34 -4.55 -14.87 23.09
CA ILE A 34 -4.63 -13.51 22.57
C ILE A 34 -3.34 -13.16 21.79
N SER A 35 -2.17 -13.44 22.35
CA SER A 35 -0.89 -13.17 21.70
C SER A 35 -0.75 -13.91 20.37
N LYS A 36 -1.10 -15.20 20.32
CA LYS A 36 -1.13 -15.99 19.08
C LYS A 36 -2.14 -15.45 18.08
N PHE A 37 -3.30 -15.00 18.56
CA PHE A 37 -4.35 -14.45 17.71
C PHE A 37 -3.91 -13.12 17.06
N ILE A 38 -3.34 -12.21 17.83
CA ILE A 38 -2.76 -10.95 17.32
C ILE A 38 -1.68 -11.25 16.27
N THR A 39 -0.76 -12.16 16.58
CA THR A 39 0.29 -12.59 15.65
C THR A 39 -0.29 -13.15 14.35
N SER A 40 -1.39 -13.93 14.43
CA SER A 40 -2.05 -14.50 13.25
C SER A 40 -2.70 -13.42 12.37
N ILE A 41 -3.29 -12.38 12.96
CA ILE A 41 -3.87 -11.24 12.25
C ILE A 41 -2.76 -10.46 11.54
N SER A 42 -1.67 -10.15 12.24
CA SER A 42 -0.52 -9.44 11.67
C SER A 42 0.12 -10.20 10.51
N LEU A 43 0.30 -11.52 10.66
CA LEU A 43 0.81 -12.40 9.58
C LEU A 43 -0.13 -12.44 8.38
N ASN A 44 -1.45 -12.42 8.58
CA ASN A 44 -2.42 -12.38 7.49
C ASN A 44 -2.41 -11.02 6.77
N LYS A 45 -2.32 -9.90 7.50
CA LYS A 45 -2.13 -8.56 6.92
C LYS A 45 -0.83 -8.50 6.10
N SER A 46 0.29 -9.01 6.66
CA SER A 46 1.59 -9.09 5.99
C SER A 46 1.53 -9.89 4.68
N LYS A 47 0.95 -11.10 4.71
CA LYS A 47 0.82 -11.93 3.49
C LYS A 47 0.00 -11.27 2.41
N LYS A 48 -1.06 -10.56 2.78
CA LYS A 48 -1.92 -9.83 1.83
C LYS A 48 -1.20 -8.62 1.24
N SER A 49 -0.48 -7.85 2.06
CA SER A 49 0.30 -6.69 1.58
C SER A 49 1.44 -7.11 0.66
N ASN A 50 2.17 -8.19 0.99
CA ASN A 50 3.25 -8.74 0.17
C ASN A 50 2.78 -9.26 -1.21
N LYS A 51 1.46 -9.49 -1.40
CA LYS A 51 0.92 -9.83 -2.70
C LYS A 51 1.08 -8.69 -3.72
N PHE A 52 0.92 -7.45 -3.28
CA PHE A 52 0.87 -6.28 -4.16
C PHE A 52 2.24 -5.62 -4.37
N PHE A 53 3.13 -5.74 -3.38
CA PHE A 53 4.44 -5.11 -3.41
C PHE A 53 5.53 -6.13 -3.74
N ASP A 54 6.46 -5.74 -4.60
CA ASP A 54 7.61 -6.55 -5.02
C ASP A 54 8.88 -5.70 -5.01
N LYS A 55 9.99 -6.28 -4.53
CA LYS A 55 11.28 -5.58 -4.47
C LYS A 55 11.78 -5.10 -5.83
N ASN A 56 11.42 -5.79 -6.92
CA ASN A 56 11.78 -5.40 -8.27
C ASN A 56 10.96 -4.21 -8.78
N LEU A 57 9.90 -3.82 -8.05
CA LEU A 57 9.05 -2.67 -8.32
C LEU A 57 9.29 -1.53 -7.33
N PHE A 58 10.35 -1.59 -6.52
CA PHE A 58 10.71 -0.57 -5.56
C PHE A 58 11.88 0.27 -6.07
N ILE A 59 11.77 1.59 -5.95
CA ILE A 59 12.79 2.56 -6.32
C ILE A 59 13.00 3.53 -5.16
N HIS A 60 14.26 3.78 -4.79
CA HIS A 60 14.64 4.89 -3.95
C HIS A 60 15.56 5.84 -4.73
N LEU A 61 15.25 7.14 -4.71
CA LEU A 61 15.96 8.16 -5.47
C LEU A 61 16.29 9.38 -4.59
N ASP A 62 17.49 9.91 -4.69
CA ASP A 62 17.80 11.23 -4.09
C ASP A 62 16.96 12.34 -4.74
N LYS A 63 16.87 12.34 -6.08
CA LYS A 63 16.05 13.25 -6.86
C LYS A 63 15.71 12.68 -8.22
N ILE A 64 14.71 13.25 -8.85
CA ILE A 64 14.37 13.01 -10.26
C ILE A 64 13.91 14.31 -10.91
N ASP A 65 14.11 14.46 -12.21
CA ASP A 65 13.93 15.75 -12.90
C ASP A 65 12.46 16.11 -13.13
N SER A 66 11.58 15.11 -13.30
CA SER A 66 10.15 15.37 -13.54
C SER A 66 9.26 14.18 -13.18
N LYS A 67 7.97 14.44 -13.03
CA LYS A 67 6.92 13.43 -12.86
C LYS A 67 6.91 12.42 -14.02
N GLU A 68 7.02 12.91 -15.25
CA GLU A 68 7.02 12.10 -16.47
C GLU A 68 8.21 11.13 -16.50
N ALA A 69 9.40 11.61 -16.13
CA ALA A 69 10.59 10.77 -16.04
C ALA A 69 10.43 9.65 -15.00
N LEU A 70 9.87 9.98 -13.84
CA LEU A 70 9.58 8.99 -12.79
C LEU A 70 8.57 7.95 -13.25
N LEU A 71 7.42 8.39 -13.75
CA LEU A 71 6.35 7.49 -14.20
C LEU A 71 6.82 6.58 -15.33
N LYS A 72 7.62 7.11 -16.25
CA LYS A 72 8.24 6.30 -17.32
C LYS A 72 9.14 5.21 -16.76
N GLN A 73 9.99 5.54 -15.79
CA GLN A 73 10.87 4.57 -15.14
C GLN A 73 10.07 3.50 -14.38
N MET A 74 9.02 3.88 -13.64
CA MET A 74 8.16 2.95 -12.91
C MET A 74 7.38 2.02 -13.86
N CYS A 75 6.81 2.54 -14.96
CA CYS A 75 6.14 1.73 -15.98
C CYS A 75 7.10 0.72 -16.63
N GLN A 76 8.33 1.13 -16.94
CA GLN A 76 9.35 0.23 -17.49
C GLN A 76 9.73 -0.91 -16.53
N LEU A 77 9.71 -0.69 -15.22
CA LEU A 77 9.91 -1.78 -14.24
C LEU A 77 8.75 -2.77 -14.29
N MET A 78 7.50 -2.30 -14.34
CA MET A 78 6.34 -3.16 -14.44
C MET A 78 6.31 -3.94 -15.77
N GLU A 79 6.67 -3.30 -16.89
CA GLU A 79 6.81 -3.94 -18.20
C GLU A 79 7.85 -5.06 -18.19
N LYS A 80 9.04 -4.81 -17.62
CA LYS A 80 10.10 -5.84 -17.46
C LYS A 80 9.67 -7.05 -16.64
N GLN A 81 8.69 -6.90 -15.74
CA GLN A 81 8.11 -7.98 -14.95
C GLN A 81 6.88 -8.60 -15.63
N ASN A 82 6.54 -8.21 -16.85
CA ASN A 82 5.35 -8.64 -17.61
C ASN A 82 4.03 -8.39 -16.85
N ILE A 83 3.96 -7.32 -16.06
CA ILE A 83 2.77 -6.92 -15.33
C ILE A 83 1.88 -6.05 -16.22
N VAL A 84 2.50 -5.28 -17.11
CA VAL A 84 1.84 -4.36 -18.01
C VAL A 84 2.51 -4.38 -19.39
N ASP A 85 1.79 -3.94 -20.41
CA ASP A 85 2.30 -3.78 -21.78
C ASP A 85 3.03 -2.44 -21.99
N SER A 86 3.69 -2.28 -23.14
CA SER A 86 4.50 -1.11 -23.47
C SER A 86 3.71 0.20 -23.62
N ASP A 87 2.38 0.14 -23.84
CA ASP A 87 1.48 1.30 -23.93
C ASP A 87 0.99 1.80 -22.56
N TYR A 88 1.36 1.09 -21.47
CA TYR A 88 0.89 1.39 -20.13
C TYR A 88 1.26 2.80 -19.66
N TYR A 89 2.46 3.27 -19.99
CA TYR A 89 2.89 4.64 -19.69
C TYR A 89 1.95 5.68 -20.31
N ASP A 90 1.56 5.51 -21.56
CA ASP A 90 0.67 6.43 -22.25
C ASP A 90 -0.73 6.43 -21.59
N CYS A 91 -1.22 5.27 -21.17
CA CYS A 91 -2.49 5.15 -20.43
C CYS A 91 -2.46 5.86 -19.08
N VAL A 92 -1.33 5.77 -18.35
CA VAL A 92 -1.15 6.48 -17.08
C VAL A 92 -1.07 8.00 -17.31
N MET A 93 -0.31 8.45 -18.32
CA MET A 93 -0.19 9.86 -18.65
C MET A 93 -1.49 10.48 -19.13
N GLU A 94 -2.31 9.74 -19.89
CA GLU A 94 -3.66 10.16 -20.26
C GLU A 94 -4.50 10.49 -19.02
N ARG A 95 -4.45 9.63 -17.99
CA ARG A 95 -5.14 9.85 -16.70
C ARG A 95 -4.56 11.03 -15.92
N GLU A 96 -3.25 11.17 -15.85
CA GLU A 96 -2.56 12.27 -15.16
C GLU A 96 -2.88 13.65 -15.77
N ASN A 97 -3.10 13.69 -17.08
CA ASN A 97 -3.46 14.93 -17.80
C ASN A 97 -4.91 15.37 -17.55
N LEU A 98 -5.79 14.45 -17.16
CA LEU A 98 -7.21 14.76 -16.87
C LEU A 98 -7.40 15.35 -15.47
N ALA A 99 -6.73 14.80 -14.47
CA ALA A 99 -6.84 15.25 -13.09
C ALA A 99 -5.63 14.77 -12.28
N LYS A 100 -5.24 15.59 -11.30
CA LYS A 100 -4.15 15.24 -10.39
C LYS A 100 -4.44 13.94 -9.62
N THR A 101 -3.40 13.15 -9.38
CA THR A 101 -3.47 11.91 -8.60
C THR A 101 -2.73 12.00 -7.26
N ASN A 102 -2.15 13.15 -6.92
CA ASN A 102 -1.64 13.35 -5.57
C ASN A 102 -2.79 13.45 -4.57
N MET A 103 -2.68 12.68 -3.49
CA MET A 103 -3.70 12.61 -2.43
C MET A 103 -3.49 13.69 -1.37
N ASN A 104 -2.24 14.10 -1.16
CA ASN A 104 -1.81 15.18 -0.29
C ASN A 104 -0.45 15.72 -0.76
N GLU A 105 0.23 16.50 0.06
CA GLU A 105 1.57 17.03 -0.23
C GLU A 105 2.72 16.01 -0.04
N VAL A 106 2.40 14.75 0.22
CA VAL A 106 3.37 13.71 0.53
C VAL A 106 3.39 12.61 -0.52
N PHE A 107 2.22 12.18 -1.02
CA PHE A 107 2.19 11.07 -1.95
C PHE A 107 1.15 11.17 -3.06
N ALA A 108 1.41 10.44 -4.15
CA ALA A 108 0.52 10.29 -5.31
C ALA A 108 0.23 8.82 -5.61
N LEU A 109 -0.96 8.60 -6.20
CA LEU A 109 -1.47 7.31 -6.65
C LEU A 109 -1.77 7.32 -8.16
N PRO A 110 -0.74 7.45 -9.03
CA PRO A 110 -0.96 7.36 -10.47
C PRO A 110 -1.50 5.98 -10.86
N HIS A 111 -2.44 5.99 -11.81
CA HIS A 111 -3.11 4.80 -12.33
C HIS A 111 -3.72 5.10 -13.71
N PRO A 112 -3.92 4.12 -14.59
CA PRO A 112 -4.60 4.33 -15.85
C PRO A 112 -6.10 4.47 -15.68
N MET A 113 -6.79 5.04 -16.70
CA MET A 113 -8.25 5.09 -16.74
C MET A 113 -8.90 3.72 -16.92
N ARG A 114 -8.22 2.79 -17.56
CA ARG A 114 -8.70 1.45 -17.88
C ARG A 114 -7.87 0.39 -17.17
N LEU A 115 -8.50 -0.73 -16.82
CA LEU A 115 -7.83 -1.90 -16.26
C LEU A 115 -7.13 -2.64 -17.41
N CYS A 116 -5.81 -2.46 -17.51
CA CYS A 116 -4.98 -2.98 -18.62
C CYS A 116 -3.70 -3.65 -18.09
N ALA A 117 -3.78 -4.26 -16.92
CA ALA A 117 -2.66 -5.01 -16.34
C ALA A 117 -2.94 -6.52 -16.34
N GLU A 118 -1.88 -7.30 -16.46
CA GLU A 118 -1.93 -8.77 -16.39
C GLU A 118 -1.90 -9.30 -14.94
N ASP A 119 -1.41 -8.47 -14.00
CA ASP A 119 -1.41 -8.78 -12.57
C ASP A 119 -1.67 -7.50 -11.76
N THR A 120 -2.25 -7.65 -10.56
CA THR A 120 -2.48 -6.52 -9.65
C THR A 120 -1.24 -6.30 -8.80
N LYS A 121 -0.49 -5.22 -9.10
CA LYS A 121 0.76 -4.85 -8.45
C LYS A 121 0.85 -3.34 -8.23
N VAL A 122 1.72 -2.97 -7.29
CA VAL A 122 2.06 -1.58 -6.99
C VAL A 122 3.57 -1.38 -7.14
N ALA A 123 3.99 -0.52 -8.05
CA ALA A 123 5.34 -0.02 -8.02
C ALA A 123 5.44 1.14 -7.04
N VAL A 124 6.54 1.17 -6.28
CA VAL A 124 6.78 2.16 -5.22
C VAL A 124 8.02 2.97 -5.56
N ALA A 125 7.89 4.29 -5.51
CA ALA A 125 9.04 5.18 -5.57
C ALA A 125 9.07 6.07 -4.33
N ILE A 126 10.23 6.16 -3.69
CA ILE A 126 10.52 7.09 -2.59
C ILE A 126 11.60 8.06 -3.07
N ILE A 127 11.39 9.36 -2.84
CA ILE A 127 12.23 10.42 -3.36
C ILE A 127 12.64 11.33 -2.21
N ASP A 128 13.93 11.45 -1.92
CA ASP A 128 14.43 12.26 -0.81
C ASP A 128 14.08 13.74 -0.99
N LYS A 129 14.28 14.28 -2.20
CA LYS A 129 13.92 15.65 -2.53
C LYS A 129 12.51 15.71 -3.12
N PRO A 130 11.57 16.45 -2.51
CA PRO A 130 10.21 16.54 -2.99
C PRO A 130 10.12 16.82 -4.50
N LEU A 131 9.35 16.03 -5.22
CA LEU A 131 9.11 16.16 -6.66
C LEU A 131 7.84 16.97 -6.89
N THR A 132 7.91 18.00 -7.73
CA THR A 132 6.71 18.73 -8.16
C THR A 132 5.79 17.80 -8.95
N TRP A 133 4.55 17.64 -8.48
CA TRP A 133 3.56 16.74 -9.08
C TRP A 133 2.51 17.46 -9.90
N TYR A 134 1.91 18.48 -9.31
CA TYR A 134 0.89 19.31 -9.97
C TYR A 134 0.97 20.75 -9.47
N GLN A 135 1.19 21.70 -10.37
CA GLN A 135 1.38 23.13 -10.04
C GLN A 135 2.47 23.32 -8.97
N GLN A 136 2.08 23.63 -7.73
CA GLN A 136 3.00 23.80 -6.60
C GLN A 136 2.97 22.60 -5.63
N ASP A 137 2.07 21.64 -5.84
CA ASP A 137 1.98 20.44 -5.02
C ASP A 137 3.22 19.56 -5.25
N THR A 138 3.81 19.04 -4.18
CA THR A 138 4.97 18.15 -4.24
C THR A 138 4.64 16.80 -3.62
N VAL A 139 5.40 15.77 -3.99
CA VAL A 139 5.31 14.43 -3.39
C VAL A 139 6.69 13.84 -3.16
N GLN A 140 6.79 12.94 -2.20
CA GLN A 140 8.00 12.15 -1.93
C GLN A 140 7.75 10.65 -2.05
N ILE A 141 6.49 10.22 -2.05
CA ILE A 141 6.09 8.82 -2.19
C ILE A 141 5.17 8.71 -3.40
N VAL A 142 5.44 7.78 -4.29
CA VAL A 142 4.59 7.49 -5.45
C VAL A 142 4.26 6.00 -5.49
N PHE A 143 2.97 5.68 -5.52
CA PHE A 143 2.45 4.33 -5.69
C PHE A 143 1.77 4.23 -7.06
N LEU A 144 2.47 3.70 -8.05
CA LEU A 144 1.89 3.45 -9.38
C LEU A 144 1.12 2.14 -9.35
N LEU A 145 -0.18 2.21 -9.63
CA LEU A 145 -1.11 1.08 -9.53
C LEU A 145 -1.30 0.39 -10.88
N ALA A 146 -0.97 -0.88 -10.96
CA ALA A 146 -1.40 -1.79 -12.02
C ALA A 146 -2.48 -2.71 -11.46
N ILE A 147 -3.66 -2.71 -12.07
CA ILE A 147 -4.84 -3.45 -11.61
C ILE A 147 -5.32 -4.36 -12.72
N LYS A 148 -5.36 -5.66 -12.44
CA LYS A 148 -5.90 -6.67 -13.33
C LYS A 148 -7.43 -6.63 -13.31
N GLN A 149 -8.03 -6.80 -14.49
CA GLN A 149 -9.48 -6.90 -14.60
C GLN A 149 -10.02 -8.13 -13.85
N GLY A 150 -11.00 -7.92 -12.97
CA GLY A 150 -11.62 -9.00 -12.19
C GLY A 150 -11.12 -9.10 -10.73
N ASP A 151 -10.07 -8.38 -10.35
CA ASP A 151 -9.48 -8.42 -9.00
C ASP A 151 -10.15 -7.45 -8.01
N GLN A 152 -11.50 -7.37 -8.00
CA GLN A 152 -12.23 -6.40 -7.14
C GLN A 152 -11.90 -6.51 -5.66
N GLN A 153 -11.74 -7.73 -5.13
CA GLN A 153 -11.38 -7.93 -3.72
C GLN A 153 -9.97 -7.42 -3.40
N ASP A 154 -9.05 -7.51 -4.35
CA ASP A 154 -7.70 -7.01 -4.20
C ASP A 154 -7.67 -5.48 -4.21
N ILE A 155 -8.52 -4.86 -5.03
CA ILE A 155 -8.67 -3.40 -5.08
C ILE A 155 -9.16 -2.86 -3.74
N GLU A 156 -10.19 -3.45 -3.13
CA GLU A 156 -10.68 -3.05 -1.81
C GLU A 156 -9.56 -3.08 -0.77
N HIS A 157 -8.72 -4.12 -0.82
CA HIS A 157 -7.63 -4.29 0.11
C HIS A 157 -6.50 -3.26 -0.08
N LEU A 158 -6.19 -2.93 -1.33
CA LEU A 158 -5.25 -1.85 -1.66
C LEU A 158 -5.77 -0.49 -1.16
N TYR A 159 -7.06 -0.22 -1.32
CA TYR A 159 -7.66 1.01 -0.81
C TYR A 159 -7.55 1.11 0.72
N ASP A 160 -7.75 0.03 1.46
CA ASP A 160 -7.57 0.02 2.92
C ASP A 160 -6.14 0.40 3.30
N ILE A 161 -5.12 -0.14 2.60
CA ILE A 161 -3.71 0.21 2.81
C ILE A 161 -3.48 1.71 2.56
N PHE A 162 -3.98 2.24 1.44
CA PHE A 162 -3.77 3.65 1.10
C PHE A 162 -4.52 4.61 2.03
N ILE A 163 -5.74 4.27 2.47
CA ILE A 163 -6.49 5.03 3.47
C ILE A 163 -5.71 5.11 4.78
N GLU A 164 -5.11 4.01 5.22
CA GLU A 164 -4.25 3.99 6.41
C GLU A 164 -3.04 4.92 6.23
N ILE A 165 -2.34 4.83 5.09
CA ILE A 165 -1.21 5.72 4.78
C ILE A 165 -1.64 7.20 4.78
N VAL A 166 -2.80 7.52 4.16
CA VAL A 166 -3.31 8.91 4.10
C VAL A 166 -3.54 9.49 5.50
N ASN A 167 -4.11 8.69 6.39
CA ASN A 167 -4.55 9.16 7.70
C ASN A 167 -3.46 9.07 8.78
N ASN A 168 -2.32 8.44 8.50
CA ASN A 168 -1.26 8.17 9.46
C ASN A 168 0.04 8.90 9.10
N THR A 169 0.21 10.12 9.63
CA THR A 169 1.40 10.93 9.38
C THR A 169 2.70 10.26 9.86
N LYS A 170 2.64 9.45 10.93
CA LYS A 170 3.82 8.71 11.40
C LYS A 170 4.23 7.65 10.40
N LEU A 171 3.27 6.92 9.85
CA LEU A 171 3.50 5.94 8.80
C LEU A 171 4.08 6.60 7.54
N GLN A 172 3.56 7.74 7.12
CA GLN A 172 4.11 8.50 5.98
C GLN A 172 5.59 8.85 6.21
N GLN A 173 5.92 9.37 7.39
CA GLN A 173 7.30 9.70 7.75
C GLN A 173 8.20 8.45 7.79
N SER A 174 7.73 7.33 8.33
CA SER A 174 8.48 6.08 8.33
C SER A 174 8.73 5.56 6.90
N ILE A 175 7.75 5.69 6.00
CA ILE A 175 7.90 5.30 4.59
C ILE A 175 8.92 6.18 3.88
N ILE A 176 8.88 7.51 4.06
CA ILE A 176 9.85 8.44 3.45
C ILE A 176 11.28 8.08 3.82
N HIS A 177 11.52 7.58 5.03
CA HIS A 177 12.84 7.17 5.51
C HIS A 177 13.19 5.71 5.18
N SER A 178 12.46 5.07 4.28
CA SER A 178 12.77 3.71 3.82
C SER A 178 13.69 3.75 2.61
N TYR A 179 14.95 3.37 2.80
CA TYR A 179 15.98 3.42 1.75
C TYR A 179 16.00 2.17 0.85
N ASP A 180 15.33 1.10 1.27
CA ASP A 180 15.21 -0.15 0.53
C ASP A 180 13.82 -0.78 0.72
N TYR A 181 13.54 -1.82 -0.07
CA TYR A 181 12.28 -2.54 -0.04
C TYR A 181 11.97 -3.17 1.31
N ASP A 182 12.97 -3.74 1.98
CA ASP A 182 12.76 -4.43 3.25
C ASP A 182 12.38 -3.44 4.36
N SER A 183 13.06 -2.28 4.42
CA SER A 183 12.68 -1.20 5.32
C SER A 183 11.31 -0.61 5.01
N PHE A 184 10.95 -0.47 3.73
CA PHE A 184 9.61 -0.03 3.32
C PHE A 184 8.52 -0.99 3.80
N ILE A 185 8.66 -2.29 3.55
CA ILE A 185 7.68 -3.30 3.96
C ILE A 185 7.57 -3.38 5.48
N ASN A 186 8.68 -3.35 6.21
CA ASN A 186 8.68 -3.36 7.66
C ASN A 186 7.94 -2.14 8.22
N ASN A 187 8.27 -0.93 7.73
CA ASN A 187 7.61 0.30 8.14
C ASN A 187 6.11 0.30 7.83
N LEU A 188 5.72 -0.24 6.66
CA LEU A 188 4.32 -0.39 6.28
C LEU A 188 3.57 -1.32 7.24
N LEU A 189 4.15 -2.48 7.57
CA LEU A 189 3.50 -3.51 8.39
C LEU A 189 3.45 -3.15 9.88
N GLU A 190 4.52 -2.56 10.43
CA GLU A 190 4.59 -2.19 11.86
C GLU A 190 3.59 -1.09 12.25
N ASN A 191 3.23 -0.23 11.30
CA ASN A 191 2.35 0.90 11.54
C ASN A 191 0.89 0.67 11.07
N MET A 192 0.58 -0.49 10.52
CA MET A 192 -0.78 -0.92 10.13
C MET A 192 -1.48 -1.76 11.23
N ILE A 193 -0.92 -1.80 12.45
CA ILE A 193 -1.46 -2.54 13.61
C ILE A 193 -2.24 -1.60 14.51
#